data_23288d233bd5ddbcaddbe0df81b8830a
#
_entry.id   23288d233bd5ddbcaddbe0df81b8830a
#
_cell.length_a   1.000
_cell.length_b   1.000
_cell.length_c   1.000
_cell.angle_alpha   90.00
_cell.angle_beta   90.00
_cell.angle_gamma   90.00
#
_symmetry.space_group_name_H-M   'P 1'
#
loop_
_entity.id
_entity.type
_entity.pdbx_description
1 polymer ?
#
loop_
_entity_poly.entity_id
_entity_poly.type
_entity_poly.pdbx_seq_one_letter_code
_entity_poly.pdbx_strand_id
1 'polypeptide(L)'
;MKEFIAEGVSALAQLYPTAEAKNIVLMLCESRLGTKNYTHIVEPDYAIKPSQLPPLQEDLKRLSSGEPVQYVIGEADFCGYKFKVTPDVLIPRPETELLCREAVKIGSRIQRMREAYGKSARPVRVLDLCTGSGCIAWTIALEMPGCEVVGTDISQNAIQVASNQNFSIQVKEKEAITPKFIVSDVLDFNQEFDQGQFDLIVSNPPYIKESEKANMRVNVLNFEPSLALFVSDDDPLVYYRAIAHWARKFLEADGKGLVEINELLAPETTSVFKQADFENTRTILDFYDKKRFVLFSK
;
A
#
# COMPACT_ATOMS: atom_id res chain seq x y z
N MET A 1 -28.94 12.57 -11.11
CA MET A 1 -27.99 11.57 -10.55
C MET A 1 -28.38 10.13 -10.93
N LYS A 2 -29.63 9.71 -10.77
CA LYS A 2 -30.06 8.35 -11.14
C LYS A 2 -29.75 7.98 -12.58
N GLU A 3 -30.04 8.90 -13.53
CA GLU A 3 -29.76 8.71 -14.95
C GLU A 3 -28.26 8.52 -15.21
N PHE A 4 -27.43 9.37 -14.62
CA PHE A 4 -25.97 9.24 -14.74
C PHE A 4 -25.44 7.91 -14.17
N ILE A 5 -26.00 7.44 -13.05
CA ILE A 5 -25.64 6.12 -12.49
C ILE A 5 -26.03 5.01 -13.47
N ALA A 6 -27.24 5.07 -14.05
CA ALA A 6 -27.70 4.07 -15.03
C ALA A 6 -26.84 4.06 -16.30
N GLU A 7 -26.50 5.26 -16.82
CA GLU A 7 -25.59 5.43 -17.95
C GLU A 7 -24.21 4.83 -17.63
N GLY A 8 -23.64 5.17 -16.47
CA GLY A 8 -22.33 4.68 -16.04
C GLY A 8 -22.31 3.15 -15.87
N VAL A 9 -23.33 2.58 -15.24
CA VAL A 9 -23.44 1.12 -15.11
C VAL A 9 -23.51 0.44 -16.48
N SER A 10 -24.26 1.01 -17.43
CA SER A 10 -24.33 0.50 -18.79
C SER A 10 -22.98 0.58 -19.51
N ALA A 11 -22.29 1.71 -19.39
CA ALA A 11 -20.97 1.93 -19.99
C ALA A 11 -19.90 0.97 -19.48
N LEU A 12 -19.99 0.56 -18.20
CA LEU A 12 -19.03 -0.34 -17.55
C LEU A 12 -19.41 -1.83 -17.62
N ALA A 13 -20.56 -2.19 -18.20
CA ALA A 13 -21.11 -3.55 -18.17
C ALA A 13 -20.22 -4.61 -18.86
N GLN A 14 -19.34 -4.21 -19.77
CA GLN A 14 -18.38 -5.10 -20.44
C GLN A 14 -17.15 -5.42 -19.57
N LEU A 15 -16.85 -4.55 -18.58
CA LEU A 15 -15.65 -4.64 -17.74
C LEU A 15 -15.95 -5.21 -16.36
N TYR A 16 -17.14 -4.94 -15.83
CA TYR A 16 -17.48 -5.24 -14.44
C TYR A 16 -18.88 -5.83 -14.29
N PRO A 17 -19.11 -6.71 -13.30
CA PRO A 17 -20.45 -7.08 -12.87
C PRO A 17 -21.27 -5.84 -12.45
N THR A 18 -22.59 -5.86 -12.64
CA THR A 18 -23.49 -4.72 -12.40
C THR A 18 -23.31 -4.07 -11.01
N ALA A 19 -23.14 -4.87 -9.97
CA ALA A 19 -22.95 -4.36 -8.61
C ALA A 19 -21.61 -3.61 -8.46
N GLU A 20 -20.53 -4.13 -9.05
CA GLU A 20 -19.20 -3.51 -9.05
C GLU A 20 -19.21 -2.22 -9.90
N ALA A 21 -19.78 -2.27 -11.10
CA ALA A 21 -19.97 -1.10 -11.97
C ALA A 21 -20.73 0.03 -11.25
N LYS A 22 -21.81 -0.32 -10.54
CA LYS A 22 -22.56 0.65 -9.74
C LYS A 22 -21.73 1.28 -8.64
N ASN A 23 -20.95 0.47 -7.90
CA ASN A 23 -20.08 1.00 -6.84
C ASN A 23 -19.00 1.94 -7.40
N ILE A 24 -18.40 1.61 -8.55
CA ILE A 24 -17.42 2.47 -9.23
C ILE A 24 -18.05 3.83 -9.58
N VAL A 25 -19.24 3.85 -10.17
CA VAL A 25 -19.93 5.10 -10.52
C VAL A 25 -20.33 5.89 -9.26
N LEU A 26 -20.72 5.22 -8.18
CA LEU A 26 -21.03 5.88 -6.91
C LEU A 26 -19.78 6.50 -6.28
N MET A 27 -18.62 5.84 -6.31
CA MET A 27 -17.35 6.41 -5.87
C MET A 27 -16.98 7.66 -6.67
N LEU A 28 -17.18 7.64 -7.99
CA LEU A 28 -16.98 8.83 -8.82
C LEU A 28 -17.93 9.97 -8.41
N CYS A 29 -19.22 9.70 -8.22
CA CYS A 29 -20.19 10.69 -7.76
C CYS A 29 -19.81 11.25 -6.37
N GLU A 30 -19.40 10.39 -5.44
CA GLU A 30 -18.97 10.82 -4.11
C GLU A 30 -17.77 11.77 -4.19
N SER A 31 -16.76 11.42 -4.99
CA SER A 31 -15.56 12.24 -5.16
C SER A 31 -15.86 13.59 -5.85
N ARG A 32 -16.65 13.61 -6.92
CA ARG A 32 -16.84 14.82 -7.75
C ARG A 32 -17.99 15.70 -7.32
N LEU A 33 -19.01 15.13 -6.68
CA LEU A 33 -20.24 15.85 -6.29
C LEU A 33 -20.32 16.07 -4.77
N GLY A 34 -19.46 15.42 -3.96
CA GLY A 34 -19.56 15.44 -2.51
C GLY A 34 -20.78 14.67 -1.97
N THR A 35 -21.39 13.81 -2.79
CA THR A 35 -22.55 12.99 -2.40
C THR A 35 -22.10 11.81 -1.52
N LYS A 36 -23.08 11.07 -1.01
CA LYS A 36 -22.86 9.79 -0.34
C LYS A 36 -23.32 8.65 -1.26
N ASN A 37 -22.78 7.46 -1.07
CA ASN A 37 -23.13 6.27 -1.84
C ASN A 37 -24.64 5.95 -1.81
N TYR A 38 -25.36 6.39 -0.78
CA TYR A 38 -26.82 6.23 -0.62
C TYR A 38 -27.64 7.48 -1.05
N THR A 39 -27.01 8.59 -1.47
CA THR A 39 -27.73 9.84 -1.84
C THR A 39 -28.78 9.58 -2.91
N HIS A 40 -28.50 8.75 -3.91
CA HIS A 40 -29.44 8.38 -4.97
C HIS A 40 -30.72 7.65 -4.48
N ILE A 41 -30.71 7.16 -3.24
CA ILE A 41 -31.83 6.48 -2.59
C ILE A 41 -32.64 7.49 -1.74
N VAL A 42 -31.95 8.24 -0.88
CA VAL A 42 -32.60 9.14 0.07
C VAL A 42 -33.02 10.48 -0.55
N GLU A 43 -32.34 10.89 -1.61
CA GLU A 43 -32.62 12.09 -2.41
C GLU A 43 -32.86 11.71 -3.88
N PRO A 44 -33.98 11.04 -4.20
CA PRO A 44 -34.23 10.52 -5.54
C PRO A 44 -34.26 11.58 -6.65
N ASP A 45 -34.53 12.82 -6.28
CA ASP A 45 -34.61 13.97 -7.18
C ASP A 45 -33.32 14.81 -7.22
N TYR A 46 -32.24 14.32 -6.61
CA TYR A 46 -30.93 15.00 -6.65
C TYR A 46 -30.52 15.25 -8.12
N ALA A 47 -30.43 16.54 -8.49
CA ALA A 47 -30.05 16.97 -9.82
C ALA A 47 -28.56 17.35 -9.88
N ILE A 48 -27.80 16.72 -10.78
CA ILE A 48 -26.44 17.13 -11.10
C ILE A 48 -26.52 18.46 -11.83
N LYS A 49 -25.76 19.46 -11.38
CA LYS A 49 -25.72 20.78 -12.02
C LYS A 49 -25.12 20.66 -13.43
N PRO A 50 -25.63 21.43 -14.43
CA PRO A 50 -25.10 21.39 -15.79
C PRO A 50 -23.58 21.59 -15.89
N SER A 51 -22.99 22.41 -15.01
CA SER A 51 -21.55 22.66 -14.97
C SER A 51 -20.72 21.47 -14.45
N GLN A 52 -21.34 20.51 -13.75
CA GLN A 52 -20.69 19.32 -13.19
C GLN A 52 -20.73 18.11 -14.14
N LEU A 53 -21.60 18.13 -15.14
CA LEU A 53 -21.78 17.02 -16.07
C LEU A 53 -20.55 16.79 -16.98
N PRO A 54 -19.94 17.80 -17.63
CA PRO A 54 -18.81 17.57 -18.54
C PRO A 54 -17.63 16.85 -17.89
N PRO A 55 -17.12 17.25 -16.71
CA PRO A 55 -16.02 16.52 -16.04
C PRO A 55 -16.43 15.10 -15.63
N LEU A 56 -17.68 14.88 -15.19
CA LEU A 56 -18.17 13.53 -14.87
C LEU A 56 -18.22 12.62 -16.10
N GLN A 57 -18.62 13.15 -17.26
CA GLN A 57 -18.64 12.41 -18.51
C GLN A 57 -17.24 12.07 -19.01
N GLU A 58 -16.27 12.97 -18.83
CA GLU A 58 -14.89 12.70 -19.17
C GLU A 58 -14.28 11.62 -18.26
N ASP A 59 -14.54 11.70 -16.95
CA ASP A 59 -14.13 10.66 -16.01
C ASP A 59 -14.80 9.31 -16.34
N LEU A 60 -16.08 9.31 -16.75
CA LEU A 60 -16.77 8.09 -17.16
C LEU A 60 -16.15 7.45 -18.42
N LYS A 61 -15.66 8.26 -19.38
CA LYS A 61 -14.92 7.73 -20.54
C LYS A 61 -13.63 7.04 -20.12
N ARG A 62 -12.87 7.63 -19.19
CA ARG A 62 -11.66 7.01 -18.64
C ARG A 62 -12.00 5.67 -17.97
N LEU A 63 -13.02 5.62 -17.13
CA LEU A 63 -13.52 4.38 -16.53
C LEU A 63 -13.91 3.34 -17.58
N SER A 64 -14.59 3.75 -18.65
CA SER A 64 -15.03 2.87 -19.73
C SER A 64 -13.87 2.33 -20.58
N SER A 65 -12.69 2.98 -20.54
CA SER A 65 -11.46 2.46 -21.13
C SER A 65 -10.76 1.41 -20.23
N GLY A 66 -11.30 1.17 -19.03
CA GLY A 66 -10.76 0.23 -18.04
C GLY A 66 -9.82 0.88 -17.02
N GLU A 67 -9.65 2.21 -17.02
CA GLU A 67 -8.82 2.89 -16.04
C GLU A 67 -9.41 2.71 -14.63
N PRO A 68 -8.60 2.30 -13.61
CA PRO A 68 -9.06 2.14 -12.24
C PRO A 68 -9.69 3.43 -11.68
N VAL A 69 -10.80 3.30 -10.98
CA VAL A 69 -11.52 4.45 -10.42
C VAL A 69 -10.62 5.27 -9.48
N GLN A 70 -9.71 4.64 -8.75
CA GLN A 70 -8.76 5.31 -7.87
C GLN A 70 -7.84 6.27 -8.65
N TYR A 71 -7.38 5.88 -9.84
CA TYR A 71 -6.59 6.79 -10.68
C TYR A 71 -7.43 7.90 -11.32
N VAL A 72 -8.67 7.58 -11.69
CA VAL A 72 -9.60 8.58 -12.22
C VAL A 72 -9.91 9.66 -11.19
N ILE A 73 -10.17 9.29 -9.95
CA ILE A 73 -10.44 10.24 -8.86
C ILE A 73 -9.16 10.81 -8.22
N GLY A 74 -8.01 10.14 -8.39
CA GLY A 74 -6.70 10.51 -7.84
C GLY A 74 -6.47 10.10 -6.40
N GLU A 75 -7.37 9.29 -5.81
CA GLU A 75 -7.32 8.90 -4.40
C GLU A 75 -7.71 7.43 -4.21
N ALA A 76 -7.13 6.79 -3.19
CA ALA A 76 -7.50 5.47 -2.69
C ALA A 76 -7.71 5.50 -1.18
N ASP A 77 -8.73 4.79 -0.69
CA ASP A 77 -8.93 4.58 0.73
C ASP A 77 -8.02 3.46 1.24
N PHE A 78 -7.33 3.69 2.36
CA PHE A 78 -6.47 2.72 3.00
C PHE A 78 -6.30 3.02 4.49
N CYS A 79 -6.54 2.04 5.36
CA CYS A 79 -6.49 2.18 6.83
C CYS A 79 -7.30 3.36 7.38
N GLY A 80 -8.41 3.73 6.74
CA GLY A 80 -9.25 4.86 7.13
C GLY A 80 -8.74 6.23 6.69
N TYR A 81 -7.68 6.28 5.90
CA TYR A 81 -7.12 7.49 5.29
C TYR A 81 -7.32 7.50 3.78
N LYS A 82 -7.31 8.70 3.19
CA LYS A 82 -7.31 8.90 1.73
C LYS A 82 -5.90 9.20 1.25
N PHE A 83 -5.36 8.31 0.45
CA PHE A 83 -4.04 8.43 -0.16
C PHE A 83 -4.15 8.91 -1.60
N LYS A 84 -3.35 9.90 -1.98
CA LYS A 84 -3.16 10.26 -3.39
C LYS A 84 -2.51 9.10 -4.13
N VAL A 85 -3.05 8.78 -5.29
CA VAL A 85 -2.50 7.76 -6.18
C VAL A 85 -2.47 8.25 -7.62
N THR A 86 -1.45 7.82 -8.34
CA THR A 86 -1.26 8.05 -9.78
C THR A 86 -0.83 6.73 -10.43
N PRO A 87 -0.82 6.63 -11.76
CA PRO A 87 -0.29 5.45 -12.44
C PRO A 87 1.19 5.12 -12.15
N ASP A 88 1.89 5.98 -11.41
CA ASP A 88 3.28 5.73 -10.98
C ASP A 88 3.38 4.83 -9.72
N VAL A 89 2.27 4.55 -9.03
CA VAL A 89 2.25 3.78 -7.80
C VAL A 89 1.16 2.72 -7.80
N LEU A 90 1.42 1.59 -7.15
CA LEU A 90 0.39 0.57 -6.91
C LEU A 90 -0.77 1.17 -6.11
N ILE A 91 -2.00 0.87 -6.52
CA ILE A 91 -3.18 1.19 -5.71
C ILE A 91 -3.12 0.38 -4.41
N PRO A 92 -3.15 1.00 -3.22
CA PRO A 92 -3.12 0.30 -1.95
C PRO A 92 -4.17 -0.81 -1.85
N ARG A 93 -3.76 -2.01 -1.40
CA ARG A 93 -4.63 -3.19 -1.32
C ARG A 93 -5.18 -3.39 0.10
N PRO A 94 -6.45 -3.83 0.24
CA PRO A 94 -7.04 -4.07 1.56
C PRO A 94 -6.25 -5.08 2.42
N GLU A 95 -5.62 -6.09 1.80
CA GLU A 95 -4.80 -7.08 2.49
C GLU A 95 -3.59 -6.44 3.16
N THR A 96 -2.99 -5.43 2.52
CA THR A 96 -1.83 -4.69 3.06
C THR A 96 -2.18 -3.87 4.32
N GLU A 97 -3.47 -3.56 4.57
CA GLU A 97 -3.89 -2.96 5.84
C GLU A 97 -3.56 -3.84 7.05
N LEU A 98 -3.61 -5.17 6.87
CA LEU A 98 -3.25 -6.10 7.93
C LEU A 98 -1.75 -6.04 8.26
N LEU A 99 -0.89 -5.85 7.23
CA LEU A 99 0.54 -5.60 7.44
C LEU A 99 0.75 -4.37 8.33
N CYS A 100 0.08 -3.26 8.03
CA CYS A 100 0.16 -2.04 8.84
C CYS A 100 -0.28 -2.27 10.28
N ARG A 101 -1.40 -2.96 10.50
CA ARG A 101 -1.92 -3.28 11.85
C ARG A 101 -0.93 -4.13 12.64
N GLU A 102 -0.34 -5.15 12.03
CA GLU A 102 0.68 -5.99 12.69
C GLU A 102 1.97 -5.20 12.95
N ALA A 103 2.42 -4.36 12.01
CA ALA A 103 3.58 -3.49 12.18
C ALA A 103 3.40 -2.52 13.37
N VAL A 104 2.24 -1.87 13.48
CA VAL A 104 1.90 -0.98 14.61
C VAL A 104 1.87 -1.74 15.94
N LYS A 105 1.30 -2.95 15.98
CA LYS A 105 1.31 -3.80 17.20
C LYS A 105 2.74 -4.15 17.62
N ILE A 106 3.60 -4.52 16.67
CA ILE A 106 5.00 -4.88 16.92
C ILE A 106 5.75 -3.65 17.45
N GLY A 107 5.68 -2.52 16.74
CA GLY A 107 6.36 -1.28 17.12
C GLY A 107 5.91 -0.75 18.49
N SER A 108 4.61 -0.72 18.75
CA SER A 108 4.06 -0.32 20.05
C SER A 108 4.50 -1.26 21.18
N ARG A 109 4.71 -2.55 20.91
CA ARG A 109 5.26 -3.49 21.89
C ARG A 109 6.73 -3.18 22.17
N ILE A 110 7.54 -2.90 21.15
CA ILE A 110 8.94 -2.51 21.29
C ILE A 110 9.04 -1.24 22.14
N GLN A 111 8.23 -0.22 21.85
CA GLN A 111 8.20 1.03 22.61
C GLN A 111 7.88 0.79 24.08
N ARG A 112 6.81 0.07 24.41
CA ARG A 112 6.43 -0.25 25.79
C ARG A 112 7.49 -1.04 26.54
N MET A 113 8.17 -1.98 25.88
CA MET A 113 9.26 -2.73 26.49
C MET A 113 10.44 -1.81 26.85
N ARG A 114 10.81 -0.87 25.97
CA ARG A 114 11.87 0.12 26.26
C ARG A 114 11.52 1.00 27.45
N GLU A 115 10.31 1.51 27.49
CA GLU A 115 9.81 2.31 28.62
C GLU A 115 9.86 1.54 29.94
N ALA A 116 9.40 0.29 29.94
CA ALA A 116 9.38 -0.57 31.12
C ALA A 116 10.80 -0.89 31.68
N TYR A 117 11.81 -0.98 30.81
CA TYR A 117 13.19 -1.28 31.22
C TYR A 117 14.05 -0.03 31.44
N GLY A 118 13.45 1.17 31.47
CA GLY A 118 14.17 2.43 31.73
C GLY A 118 15.24 2.76 30.67
N LYS A 119 15.21 2.08 29.53
CA LYS A 119 16.09 2.43 28.42
C LYS A 119 15.62 3.73 27.82
N SER A 120 16.53 4.66 27.58
CA SER A 120 16.28 5.95 26.95
C SER A 120 15.24 5.84 25.84
N ALA A 121 14.26 6.73 25.90
CA ALA A 121 13.12 6.76 24.98
C ALA A 121 13.54 7.25 23.58
N ARG A 122 14.44 6.50 22.88
CA ARG A 122 14.60 6.78 21.46
C ARG A 122 13.35 6.35 20.71
N PRO A 123 12.94 7.07 19.67
CA PRO A 123 11.85 6.67 18.81
C PRO A 123 12.03 5.23 18.29
N VAL A 124 10.90 4.52 18.12
CA VAL A 124 10.91 3.30 17.30
C VAL A 124 11.16 3.72 15.85
N ARG A 125 12.12 3.08 15.22
CA ARG A 125 12.52 3.38 13.84
C ARG A 125 12.05 2.29 12.90
N VAL A 126 11.35 2.69 11.84
CA VAL A 126 10.74 1.78 10.86
C VAL A 126 11.30 2.09 9.48
N LEU A 127 11.66 1.05 8.74
CA LEU A 127 12.04 1.11 7.33
C LEU A 127 10.96 0.42 6.49
N ASP A 128 10.36 1.15 5.57
CA ASP A 128 9.40 0.65 4.59
C ASP A 128 10.09 0.54 3.23
N LEU A 129 10.40 -0.70 2.81
CA LEU A 129 11.04 -0.99 1.53
C LEU A 129 9.98 -1.21 0.45
N CYS A 130 10.19 -0.65 -0.74
CA CYS A 130 9.22 -0.62 -1.85
C CYS A 130 7.93 0.12 -1.45
N THR A 131 8.09 1.36 -0.95
CA THR A 131 7.04 2.14 -0.28
C THR A 131 5.89 2.56 -1.20
N GLY A 132 6.09 2.63 -2.52
CA GLY A 132 5.09 3.03 -3.52
C GLY A 132 4.45 4.38 -3.19
N SER A 133 3.14 4.41 -2.95
CA SER A 133 2.39 5.62 -2.56
C SER A 133 2.73 6.13 -1.15
N GLY A 134 3.55 5.41 -0.39
CA GLY A 134 3.83 5.70 1.01
C GLY A 134 2.74 5.23 1.97
N CYS A 135 1.76 4.45 1.52
CA CYS A 135 0.59 4.10 2.33
C CYS A 135 0.95 3.33 3.61
N ILE A 136 1.95 2.42 3.56
CA ILE A 136 2.45 1.71 4.74
C ILE A 136 3.19 2.68 5.67
N ALA A 137 4.16 3.42 5.14
CA ALA A 137 4.98 4.37 5.91
C ALA A 137 4.13 5.42 6.64
N TRP A 138 3.21 6.06 5.92
CA TRP A 138 2.31 7.06 6.49
C TRP A 138 1.35 6.48 7.53
N THR A 139 0.75 5.31 7.23
CA THR A 139 -0.15 4.66 8.19
C THR A 139 0.57 4.34 9.50
N ILE A 140 1.79 3.78 9.42
CA ILE A 140 2.59 3.48 10.62
C ILE A 140 2.91 4.76 11.39
N ALA A 141 3.34 5.83 10.71
CA ALA A 141 3.64 7.11 11.35
C ALA A 141 2.43 7.72 12.07
N LEU A 142 1.25 7.65 11.44
CA LEU A 142 0.01 8.20 12.01
C LEU A 142 -0.60 7.33 13.13
N GLU A 143 -0.42 6.01 13.07
CA GLU A 143 -0.98 5.08 14.06
C GLU A 143 0.01 4.75 15.21
N MET A 144 1.26 5.17 15.09
CA MET A 144 2.29 5.02 16.12
C MET A 144 3.01 6.35 16.34
N PRO A 145 2.38 7.33 17.00
CA PRO A 145 2.97 8.65 17.23
C PRO A 145 4.35 8.57 17.90
N GLY A 146 5.25 9.45 17.48
CA GLY A 146 6.62 9.48 17.98
C GLY A 146 7.58 8.46 17.35
N CYS A 147 7.13 7.60 16.43
CA CYS A 147 8.04 6.77 15.65
C CYS A 147 8.67 7.55 14.47
N GLU A 148 9.87 7.15 14.07
CA GLU A 148 10.54 7.64 12.87
C GLU A 148 10.38 6.61 11.75
N VAL A 149 9.82 7.02 10.62
CA VAL A 149 9.61 6.14 9.46
C VAL A 149 10.41 6.64 8.27
N VAL A 150 11.15 5.73 7.65
CA VAL A 150 11.83 5.95 6.36
C VAL A 150 11.20 5.02 5.34
N GLY A 151 10.66 5.59 4.24
CA GLY A 151 10.17 4.84 3.09
C GLY A 151 11.16 4.91 1.93
N THR A 152 11.38 3.80 1.24
CA THR A 152 12.26 3.75 0.07
C THR A 152 11.57 3.13 -1.13
N ASP A 153 11.89 3.63 -2.31
CA ASP A 153 11.44 3.08 -3.58
C ASP A 153 12.47 3.37 -4.67
N ILE A 154 12.60 2.52 -5.67
CA ILE A 154 13.45 2.75 -6.82
C ILE A 154 12.89 3.85 -7.73
N SER A 155 11.56 4.02 -7.74
CA SER A 155 10.86 5.00 -8.57
C SER A 155 10.89 6.39 -7.94
N GLN A 156 11.55 7.34 -8.61
CA GLN A 156 11.53 8.74 -8.22
C GLN A 156 10.09 9.31 -8.21
N ASN A 157 9.23 8.85 -9.13
CA ASN A 157 7.83 9.28 -9.20
C ASN A 157 7.03 8.75 -8.00
N ALA A 158 7.24 7.49 -7.61
CA ALA A 158 6.62 6.93 -6.41
C ALA A 158 7.03 7.72 -5.15
N ILE A 159 8.33 8.06 -5.02
CA ILE A 159 8.82 8.91 -3.92
C ILE A 159 8.18 10.29 -3.94
N GLN A 160 7.94 10.88 -5.12
CA GLN A 160 7.21 12.15 -5.21
C GLN A 160 5.76 12.00 -4.74
N VAL A 161 5.06 10.93 -5.15
CA VAL A 161 3.68 10.66 -4.68
C VAL A 161 3.66 10.49 -3.17
N ALA A 162 4.54 9.66 -2.60
CA ALA A 162 4.64 9.40 -1.17
C ALA A 162 4.94 10.68 -0.35
N SER A 163 5.86 11.52 -0.85
CA SER A 163 6.26 12.78 -0.20
C SER A 163 5.16 13.85 -0.27
N ASN A 164 4.30 13.80 -1.28
CA ASN A 164 3.24 14.79 -1.51
C ASN A 164 1.86 14.36 -0.94
N GLN A 165 1.81 13.35 -0.08
CA GLN A 165 0.61 13.03 0.68
C GLN A 165 0.24 14.20 1.60
N ASN A 166 -1.05 14.45 1.80
CA ASN A 166 -1.52 15.59 2.57
C ASN A 166 -2.11 15.17 3.91
N PHE A 167 -1.24 14.90 4.88
CA PHE A 167 -1.61 14.51 6.25
C PHE A 167 -1.22 15.54 7.31
N SER A 168 -1.04 16.81 6.93
CA SER A 168 -0.60 17.88 7.85
C SER A 168 -1.51 18.05 9.07
N ILE A 169 -2.82 17.88 8.90
CA ILE A 169 -3.80 17.94 10.00
C ILE A 169 -3.63 16.75 10.93
N GLN A 170 -3.62 15.54 10.38
CA GLN A 170 -3.48 14.29 11.14
C GLN A 170 -2.13 14.22 11.86
N VAL A 171 -1.05 14.67 11.22
CA VAL A 171 0.29 14.78 11.84
C VAL A 171 0.23 15.65 13.09
N LYS A 172 -0.42 16.82 13.00
CA LYS A 172 -0.58 17.73 14.14
C LYS A 172 -1.47 17.16 15.23
N GLU A 173 -2.62 16.60 14.86
CA GLU A 173 -3.60 16.07 15.82
C GLU A 173 -3.08 14.83 16.57
N LYS A 174 -2.30 14.00 15.91
CA LYS A 174 -1.74 12.76 16.47
C LYS A 174 -0.32 12.92 17.00
N GLU A 175 0.28 14.11 16.90
CA GLU A 175 1.69 14.36 17.25
C GLU A 175 2.66 13.38 16.53
N ALA A 176 2.32 13.04 15.29
CA ALA A 176 3.10 12.11 14.47
C ALA A 176 4.33 12.79 13.87
N ILE A 177 5.36 12.01 13.58
CA ILE A 177 6.53 12.48 12.83
C ILE A 177 6.29 12.19 11.34
N THR A 178 6.46 13.19 10.50
CA THR A 178 6.34 13.03 9.05
C THR A 178 7.37 12.03 8.53
N PRO A 179 6.97 10.98 7.78
CA PRO A 179 7.91 10.04 7.19
C PRO A 179 8.92 10.71 6.25
N LYS A 180 10.13 10.18 6.21
CA LYS A 180 11.16 10.55 5.24
C LYS A 180 11.12 9.58 4.07
N PHE A 181 11.18 10.09 2.82
CA PHE A 181 11.18 9.25 1.63
C PHE A 181 12.49 9.42 0.84
N ILE A 182 13.07 8.31 0.38
CA ILE A 182 14.38 8.26 -0.26
C ILE A 182 14.31 7.36 -1.48
N VAL A 183 14.85 7.82 -2.61
CA VAL A 183 15.04 6.96 -3.78
C VAL A 183 16.15 5.96 -3.48
N SER A 184 15.85 4.68 -3.58
CA SER A 184 16.80 3.61 -3.28
C SER A 184 16.35 2.31 -3.94
N ASP A 185 17.25 1.64 -4.63
CA ASP A 185 17.01 0.33 -5.21
C ASP A 185 17.33 -0.76 -4.17
N VAL A 186 16.32 -1.50 -3.73
CA VAL A 186 16.51 -2.61 -2.78
C VAL A 186 17.43 -3.72 -3.34
N LEU A 187 17.57 -3.81 -4.66
CA LEU A 187 18.42 -4.79 -5.34
C LEU A 187 19.88 -4.32 -5.48
N ASP A 188 20.16 -3.02 -5.30
CA ASP A 188 21.54 -2.50 -5.30
C ASP A 188 22.15 -2.54 -3.90
N PHE A 189 22.96 -3.56 -3.64
CA PHE A 189 23.63 -3.76 -2.35
C PHE A 189 24.84 -2.85 -2.13
N ASN A 190 25.31 -2.14 -3.16
CA ASN A 190 26.48 -1.26 -3.12
C ASN A 190 26.10 0.19 -2.85
N GLN A 191 24.82 0.55 -2.88
CA GLN A 191 24.37 1.89 -2.63
C GLN A 191 24.68 2.33 -1.19
N GLU A 192 25.03 3.59 -1.02
CA GLU A 192 25.18 4.21 0.29
C GLU A 192 23.79 4.47 0.89
N PHE A 193 23.55 3.95 2.10
CA PHE A 193 22.32 4.17 2.85
C PHE A 193 22.65 4.49 4.30
N ASP A 194 22.93 5.76 4.56
CA ASP A 194 23.32 6.25 5.89
C ASP A 194 22.09 6.70 6.69
N GLN A 195 21.23 5.75 7.03
CA GLN A 195 20.06 6.00 7.88
C GLN A 195 20.13 5.26 9.23
N GLY A 196 21.25 4.60 9.53
CA GLY A 196 21.43 3.81 10.75
C GLY A 196 20.56 2.55 10.78
N GLN A 197 20.32 2.00 11.98
CA GLN A 197 19.55 0.77 12.17
C GLN A 197 18.08 1.04 12.49
N PHE A 198 17.23 0.03 12.25
CA PHE A 198 15.78 0.08 12.42
C PHE A 198 15.30 -1.01 13.35
N ASP A 199 14.26 -0.72 14.10
CA ASP A 199 13.58 -1.67 14.99
C ASP A 199 12.61 -2.57 14.23
N LEU A 200 12.11 -2.06 13.13
CA LEU A 200 11.16 -2.76 12.28
C LEU A 200 11.48 -2.48 10.81
N ILE A 201 11.51 -3.53 10.00
CA ILE A 201 11.54 -3.43 8.54
C ILE A 201 10.25 -4.02 8.00
N VAL A 202 9.54 -3.26 7.17
CA VAL A 202 8.31 -3.69 6.50
C VAL A 202 8.46 -3.59 4.99
N SER A 203 7.73 -4.40 4.24
CA SER A 203 7.70 -4.29 2.79
C SER A 203 6.48 -4.99 2.20
N ASN A 204 5.91 -4.38 1.16
CA ASN A 204 5.07 -5.05 0.19
C ASN A 204 5.79 -4.99 -1.18
N PRO A 205 6.75 -5.90 -1.45
CA PRO A 205 7.54 -5.87 -2.67
C PRO A 205 6.76 -6.45 -3.85
N PRO A 206 7.20 -6.26 -5.09
CA PRO A 206 6.69 -7.02 -6.24
C PRO A 206 6.87 -8.53 -6.03
N TYR A 207 5.80 -9.30 -6.26
CA TYR A 207 5.81 -10.75 -6.03
C TYR A 207 4.98 -11.57 -7.03
N ILE A 208 4.30 -10.93 -7.97
CA ILE A 208 3.48 -11.64 -8.97
C ILE A 208 4.40 -12.11 -10.09
N LYS A 209 4.38 -13.41 -10.39
CA LYS A 209 5.18 -13.95 -11.48
C LYS A 209 4.64 -13.49 -12.83
N GLU A 210 5.53 -13.33 -13.83
CA GLU A 210 5.16 -12.98 -15.20
C GLU A 210 4.11 -13.94 -15.77
N SER A 211 4.22 -15.25 -15.47
CA SER A 211 3.26 -16.28 -15.88
C SER A 211 1.86 -16.11 -15.29
N GLU A 212 1.71 -15.39 -14.17
CA GLU A 212 0.41 -15.15 -13.53
C GLU A 212 -0.41 -14.04 -14.22
N LYS A 213 0.21 -13.26 -15.11
CA LYS A 213 -0.45 -12.16 -15.88
C LYS A 213 -1.72 -12.63 -16.58
N ALA A 214 -1.73 -13.85 -17.13
CA ALA A 214 -2.88 -14.39 -17.86
C ALA A 214 -4.16 -14.49 -17.03
N ASN A 215 -4.03 -14.53 -15.69
CA ASN A 215 -5.16 -14.64 -14.76
C ASN A 215 -5.55 -13.29 -14.13
N MET A 216 -4.87 -12.21 -14.50
CA MET A 216 -5.10 -10.89 -13.92
C MET A 216 -6.16 -10.10 -14.72
N ARG A 217 -6.81 -9.19 -14.03
CA ARG A 217 -7.76 -8.28 -14.67
C ARG A 217 -7.03 -7.30 -15.59
N VAL A 218 -7.62 -7.00 -16.72
CA VAL A 218 -7.06 -6.11 -17.76
C VAL A 218 -6.79 -4.69 -17.23
N ASN A 219 -7.63 -4.17 -16.33
CA ASN A 219 -7.42 -2.87 -15.70
C ASN A 219 -6.12 -2.80 -14.88
N VAL A 220 -5.75 -3.86 -14.17
CA VAL A 220 -4.47 -3.94 -13.44
C VAL A 220 -3.31 -3.98 -14.43
N LEU A 221 -3.40 -4.87 -15.44
CA LEU A 221 -2.33 -5.06 -16.42
C LEU A 221 -2.01 -3.82 -17.24
N ASN A 222 -3.04 -3.04 -17.60
CA ASN A 222 -2.90 -1.91 -18.51
C ASN A 222 -2.59 -0.58 -17.83
N PHE A 223 -2.89 -0.44 -16.55
CA PHE A 223 -2.85 0.86 -15.87
C PHE A 223 -1.95 0.90 -14.64
N GLU A 224 -1.75 -0.21 -13.92
CA GLU A 224 -0.89 -0.21 -12.76
C GLU A 224 0.58 -0.46 -13.16
N PRO A 225 1.56 0.12 -12.43
CA PRO A 225 2.96 0.04 -12.84
C PRO A 225 3.49 -1.39 -12.74
N SER A 226 3.95 -1.94 -13.87
CA SER A 226 4.50 -3.30 -13.94
C SER A 226 5.65 -3.53 -12.97
N LEU A 227 6.45 -2.49 -12.71
CA LEU A 227 7.56 -2.52 -11.76
C LEU A 227 7.11 -2.81 -10.33
N ALA A 228 5.89 -2.40 -9.94
CA ALA A 228 5.35 -2.63 -8.61
C ALA A 228 4.65 -3.98 -8.46
N LEU A 229 4.45 -4.71 -9.56
CA LEU A 229 3.67 -5.94 -9.58
C LEU A 229 4.52 -7.19 -9.81
N PHE A 230 5.40 -7.16 -10.82
CA PHE A 230 5.91 -8.38 -11.43
C PHE A 230 7.35 -8.71 -11.08
N VAL A 231 7.59 -10.01 -10.99
CA VAL A 231 8.92 -10.63 -10.89
C VAL A 231 9.08 -11.66 -11.99
N SER A 232 10.33 -11.94 -12.38
CA SER A 232 10.66 -13.00 -13.32
C SER A 232 10.24 -14.37 -12.77
N ASP A 233 9.73 -15.24 -13.64
CA ASP A 233 9.44 -16.64 -13.29
C ASP A 233 10.71 -17.41 -12.90
N ASP A 234 11.86 -17.05 -13.47
CA ASP A 234 13.16 -17.68 -13.18
C ASP A 234 13.65 -17.35 -11.76
N ASP A 235 13.25 -16.20 -11.22
CA ASP A 235 13.67 -15.76 -9.89
C ASP A 235 12.58 -15.01 -9.12
N PRO A 236 11.48 -15.68 -8.71
CA PRO A 236 10.36 -15.05 -8.04
C PRO A 236 10.67 -14.60 -6.60
N LEU A 237 11.82 -14.95 -6.05
CA LEU A 237 12.22 -14.65 -4.67
C LEU A 237 13.28 -13.54 -4.57
N VAL A 238 13.61 -12.88 -5.67
CA VAL A 238 14.69 -11.88 -5.74
C VAL A 238 14.54 -10.78 -4.70
N TYR A 239 13.35 -10.20 -4.57
CA TYR A 239 13.10 -9.14 -3.61
C TYR A 239 13.19 -9.63 -2.16
N TYR A 240 12.73 -10.84 -1.86
CA TYR A 240 12.82 -11.38 -0.50
C TYR A 240 14.26 -11.64 -0.06
N ARG A 241 15.13 -12.09 -0.99
CA ARG A 241 16.57 -12.20 -0.70
C ARG A 241 17.21 -10.84 -0.49
N ALA A 242 16.82 -9.86 -1.28
CA ALA A 242 17.28 -8.48 -1.10
C ALA A 242 16.83 -7.90 0.24
N ILE A 243 15.56 -8.06 0.60
CA ILE A 243 15.03 -7.61 1.90
C ILE A 243 15.74 -8.33 3.06
N ALA A 244 16.02 -9.62 2.94
CA ALA A 244 16.78 -10.35 3.94
C ALA A 244 18.22 -9.79 4.09
N HIS A 245 18.89 -9.44 2.98
CA HIS A 245 20.19 -8.77 2.99
C HIS A 245 20.11 -7.40 3.71
N TRP A 246 19.13 -6.58 3.38
CA TRP A 246 18.89 -5.29 4.04
C TRP A 246 18.62 -5.46 5.53
N ALA A 247 17.82 -6.46 5.90
CA ALA A 247 17.50 -6.74 7.28
C ALA A 247 18.75 -7.21 8.07
N ARG A 248 19.64 -7.97 7.47
CA ARG A 248 20.93 -8.31 8.13
C ARG A 248 21.77 -7.08 8.44
N LYS A 249 21.78 -6.10 7.53
CA LYS A 249 22.61 -4.89 7.63
C LYS A 249 21.98 -3.84 8.54
N PHE A 250 20.68 -3.63 8.44
CA PHE A 250 20.00 -2.48 9.02
C PHE A 250 19.00 -2.80 10.14
N LEU A 251 18.69 -4.09 10.41
CA LEU A 251 17.79 -4.44 11.49
C LEU A 251 18.58 -4.56 12.81
N GLU A 252 18.05 -3.92 13.86
CA GLU A 252 18.57 -4.06 15.23
C GLU A 252 18.60 -5.53 15.68
N ALA A 253 19.41 -5.86 16.67
CA ALA A 253 19.58 -7.23 17.13
C ALA A 253 18.28 -7.88 17.61
N ASP A 254 17.40 -7.11 18.26
CA ASP A 254 16.06 -7.51 18.72
C ASP A 254 14.93 -6.99 17.81
N GLY A 255 15.31 -6.47 16.64
CA GLY A 255 14.39 -5.95 15.62
C GLY A 255 13.58 -7.04 14.92
N LYS A 256 12.55 -6.64 14.21
CA LYS A 256 11.65 -7.54 13.47
C LYS A 256 11.46 -7.10 12.03
N GLY A 257 11.28 -8.08 11.13
CA GLY A 257 10.87 -7.81 9.76
C GLY A 257 9.51 -8.41 9.48
N LEU A 258 8.69 -7.72 8.68
CA LEU A 258 7.36 -8.16 8.26
C LEU A 258 7.16 -7.83 6.77
N VAL A 259 6.95 -8.85 5.94
CA VAL A 259 6.81 -8.69 4.50
C VAL A 259 5.54 -9.34 3.98
N GLU A 260 4.88 -8.70 3.03
CA GLU A 260 3.78 -9.29 2.26
C GLU A 260 4.37 -10.26 1.23
N ILE A 261 3.65 -11.37 0.96
CA ILE A 261 4.16 -12.46 0.13
C ILE A 261 3.13 -12.98 -0.86
N ASN A 262 3.60 -13.59 -1.95
CA ASN A 262 2.78 -14.49 -2.75
C ASN A 262 2.43 -15.73 -1.92
N GLU A 263 1.13 -16.02 -1.75
CA GLU A 263 0.64 -17.14 -0.93
C GLU A 263 1.16 -18.50 -1.40
N LEU A 264 1.39 -18.64 -2.72
CA LEU A 264 1.88 -19.88 -3.34
C LEU A 264 3.37 -20.13 -3.06
N LEU A 265 4.13 -19.09 -2.73
CA LEU A 265 5.58 -19.15 -2.46
C LEU A 265 5.90 -18.97 -0.96
N ALA A 266 4.92 -19.16 -0.08
CA ALA A 266 5.11 -18.94 1.36
C ALA A 266 6.18 -19.84 2.00
N PRO A 267 6.30 -21.15 1.67
CA PRO A 267 7.38 -21.99 2.19
C PRO A 267 8.77 -21.54 1.72
N GLU A 268 8.89 -21.23 0.42
CA GLU A 268 10.13 -20.80 -0.21
C GLU A 268 10.57 -19.44 0.34
N THR A 269 9.64 -18.48 0.48
CA THR A 269 9.92 -17.17 1.07
C THR A 269 10.35 -17.30 2.54
N THR A 270 9.68 -18.15 3.31
CA THR A 270 10.08 -18.45 4.70
C THR A 270 11.50 -19.03 4.76
N SER A 271 11.86 -19.91 3.81
CA SER A 271 13.19 -20.49 3.72
C SER A 271 14.28 -19.45 3.43
N VAL A 272 13.99 -18.44 2.59
CA VAL A 272 14.92 -17.34 2.31
C VAL A 272 15.35 -16.63 3.61
N PHE A 273 14.41 -16.27 4.47
CA PHE A 273 14.73 -15.58 5.72
C PHE A 273 15.47 -16.50 6.71
N LYS A 274 15.11 -17.79 6.79
CA LYS A 274 15.83 -18.77 7.62
C LYS A 274 17.28 -18.95 7.17
N GLN A 275 17.53 -19.02 5.87
CA GLN A 275 18.87 -19.14 5.29
C GLN A 275 19.70 -17.85 5.49
N ALA A 276 19.05 -16.73 5.75
CA ALA A 276 19.68 -15.46 6.11
C ALA A 276 19.84 -15.26 7.62
N ASP A 277 19.84 -16.33 8.42
CA ASP A 277 20.04 -16.35 9.88
C ASP A 277 18.93 -15.66 10.68
N PHE A 278 17.70 -15.60 10.15
CA PHE A 278 16.51 -15.19 10.91
C PHE A 278 15.80 -16.43 11.45
N GLU A 279 16.22 -16.88 12.63
CA GLU A 279 15.77 -18.16 13.22
C GLU A 279 14.26 -18.16 13.53
N ASN A 280 13.74 -17.03 14.01
CA ASN A 280 12.34 -16.89 14.39
C ASN A 280 11.52 -16.40 13.17
N THR A 281 11.29 -17.29 12.20
CA THR A 281 10.51 -16.97 11.00
C THR A 281 9.21 -17.74 10.97
N ARG A 282 8.08 -17.04 10.77
CA ARG A 282 6.73 -17.62 10.67
C ARG A 282 5.86 -16.89 9.67
N THR A 283 4.89 -17.60 9.10
CA THR A 283 3.84 -17.03 8.28
C THR A 283 2.68 -16.50 9.13
N ILE A 284 2.03 -15.43 8.65
CA ILE A 284 0.79 -14.88 9.19
C ILE A 284 -0.28 -15.01 8.11
N LEU A 285 -1.48 -15.43 8.54
CA LEU A 285 -2.64 -15.56 7.65
C LEU A 285 -3.41 -14.25 7.57
N ASP A 286 -4.06 -14.01 6.43
CA ASP A 286 -5.06 -12.96 6.28
C ASP A 286 -6.45 -13.41 6.78
N PHE A 287 -7.47 -12.58 6.59
CA PHE A 287 -8.85 -12.87 7.01
C PHE A 287 -9.52 -14.02 6.23
N TYR A 288 -8.88 -14.50 5.16
CA TYR A 288 -9.34 -15.60 4.32
C TYR A 288 -8.52 -16.87 4.54
N ASP A 289 -7.77 -16.95 5.66
CA ASP A 289 -6.85 -18.04 6.01
C ASP A 289 -5.74 -18.29 4.96
N LYS A 290 -5.40 -17.26 4.15
CA LYS A 290 -4.32 -17.33 3.19
C LYS A 290 -3.01 -16.85 3.81
N LYS A 291 -1.91 -17.52 3.51
CA LYS A 291 -0.56 -17.12 3.93
C LYS A 291 -0.19 -15.82 3.24
N ARG A 292 -0.28 -14.71 3.94
CA ARG A 292 -0.14 -13.37 3.37
C ARG A 292 1.13 -12.66 3.76
N PHE A 293 1.69 -12.97 4.94
CA PHE A 293 2.89 -12.30 5.41
C PHE A 293 3.89 -13.28 5.99
N VAL A 294 5.17 -12.89 5.96
CA VAL A 294 6.25 -13.53 6.71
C VAL A 294 6.76 -12.53 7.74
N LEU A 295 6.71 -12.92 9.02
CA LEU A 295 7.33 -12.24 10.14
C LEU A 295 8.63 -12.97 10.47
N PHE A 296 9.73 -12.22 10.63
CA PHE A 296 11.04 -12.76 10.96
C PHE A 296 11.80 -11.90 11.97
N SER A 297 12.67 -12.53 12.74
CA SER A 297 13.64 -11.86 13.65
C SER A 297 14.84 -12.75 13.87
N LYS A 298 15.94 -12.13 14.30
CA LYS A 298 17.14 -12.84 14.74
C LYS A 298 16.87 -13.70 15.95
#